data_64b4b6ae7dc1999c5378e629dffaa687
#
_entry.id   64b4b6ae7dc1999c5378e629dffaa687
#
_cell.length_a   1.000
_cell.length_b   1.000
_cell.length_c   1.000
_cell.angle_alpha   90.00
_cell.angle_beta   90.00
_cell.angle_gamma   90.00
#
_symmetry.space_group_name_H-M   'P 1'
#
loop_
_entity.id
_entity.type
_entity.pdbx_description
1 polymer ?
#
loop_
_entity_poly.entity_id
_entity_poly.type
_entity_poly.pdbx_seq_one_letter_code
_entity_poly.pdbx_strand_id
1 'polypeptide(L)' 'MTYQCRCGNNERFLEVFDVAIDVVDGEGHFVEMKDRNVFFYMCCECDREISYEEFWSGVATQTAQNAQ' A
#
# COMPACT_ATOMS: atom_id res chain seq x y z
N MET A 1 2.60 -13.05 0.55
CA MET A 1 1.25 -13.15 1.09
C MET A 1 0.49 -11.87 0.85
N THR A 2 -0.81 -11.98 0.68
CA THR A 2 -1.61 -10.83 0.27
C THR A 2 -2.74 -10.56 1.23
N TYR A 3 -3.06 -9.28 1.37
CA TYR A 3 -4.29 -8.90 2.04
C TYR A 3 -5.47 -9.25 1.13
N GLN A 4 -6.55 -9.77 1.70
CA GLN A 4 -7.77 -10.07 0.96
C GLN A 4 -8.91 -9.23 1.47
N CYS A 5 -9.53 -8.47 0.56
CA CYS A 5 -10.70 -7.68 0.87
C CYS A 5 -11.93 -8.57 1.04
N ARG A 6 -12.93 -8.08 1.73
CA ARG A 6 -14.18 -8.81 1.93
C ARG A 6 -14.87 -9.17 0.63
N CYS A 7 -14.65 -8.40 -0.43
CA CYS A 7 -15.23 -8.69 -1.74
C CYS A 7 -14.49 -9.82 -2.47
N GLY A 8 -13.38 -10.30 -1.93
CA GLY A 8 -12.58 -11.36 -2.51
C GLY A 8 -11.35 -10.88 -3.26
N ASN A 9 -11.23 -9.58 -3.51
CA ASN A 9 -10.08 -9.02 -4.22
C ASN A 9 -8.82 -9.13 -3.37
N ASN A 10 -7.77 -9.69 -3.95
CA ASN A 10 -6.46 -9.76 -3.30
C ASN A 10 -5.34 -9.39 -4.26
N GLU A 11 -5.65 -8.74 -5.37
CA GLU A 11 -4.66 -8.46 -6.42
C GLU A 11 -4.39 -6.98 -6.64
N ARG A 12 -5.41 -6.13 -6.53
CA ARG A 12 -5.28 -4.73 -6.92
C ARG A 12 -5.87 -3.81 -5.87
N PHE A 13 -5.01 -2.97 -5.30
CA PHE A 13 -5.40 -1.96 -4.32
C PHE A 13 -4.76 -0.64 -4.69
N LEU A 14 -5.44 0.45 -4.38
CA LEU A 14 -4.87 1.78 -4.49
C LEU A 14 -4.14 2.10 -3.20
N GLU A 15 -2.92 2.58 -3.34
CA GLU A 15 -2.13 3.05 -2.20
C GLU A 15 -2.19 4.57 -2.21
N VAL A 16 -2.89 5.14 -1.25
CA VAL A 16 -3.15 6.58 -1.19
C VAL A 16 -2.15 7.24 -0.24
N PHE A 17 -1.42 8.21 -0.75
CA PHE A 17 -0.36 8.87 0.01
C PHE A 17 -0.85 10.18 0.61
N ASP A 18 -0.46 10.41 1.86
CA ASP A 18 -0.62 11.70 2.52
C ASP A 18 0.50 12.64 2.10
N VAL A 19 1.74 12.10 2.11
CA VAL A 19 2.93 12.84 1.68
C VAL A 19 3.71 11.98 0.71
N ALA A 20 4.14 12.59 -0.39
CA ALA A 20 5.04 11.93 -1.34
C ALA A 20 6.06 12.97 -1.79
N ILE A 21 7.34 12.72 -1.50
CA ILE A 21 8.44 13.63 -1.81
C ILE A 21 9.48 12.89 -2.61
N ASP A 22 9.73 13.38 -3.81
CA ASP A 22 10.75 12.81 -4.69
C ASP A 22 11.85 13.86 -4.91
N VAL A 23 13.07 13.36 -5.10
CA VAL A 23 14.19 14.20 -5.54
C VAL A 23 14.20 14.17 -7.06
N VAL A 24 14.29 15.33 -7.68
CA VAL A 24 14.43 15.46 -9.13
C VAL A 24 15.69 16.23 -9.45
N ASP A 25 16.21 16.03 -10.66
CA ASP A 25 17.38 16.79 -11.12
C ASP A 25 16.95 18.18 -11.63
N GLY A 26 17.94 18.94 -12.13
CA GLY A 26 17.68 20.30 -12.61
C GLY A 26 16.79 20.37 -13.83
N GLU A 27 16.53 19.25 -14.49
CA GLU A 27 15.65 19.18 -15.65
C GLU A 27 14.27 18.62 -15.30
N GLY A 28 14.07 18.28 -14.02
CA GLY A 28 12.80 17.74 -13.54
C GLY A 28 12.66 16.23 -13.64
N HIS A 29 13.74 15.54 -13.96
CA HIS A 29 13.68 14.07 -14.05
C HIS A 29 13.82 13.44 -12.68
N PHE A 30 13.08 12.34 -12.46
CA PHE A 30 13.11 11.60 -11.21
C PHE A 30 14.52 11.08 -10.94
N VAL A 31 15.01 11.29 -9.72
CA VAL A 31 16.29 10.77 -9.25
C VAL A 31 16.09 9.70 -8.21
N GLU A 32 15.38 10.03 -7.13
CA GLU A 32 15.12 9.05 -6.09
C GLU A 32 13.90 9.47 -5.26
N MET A 33 13.31 8.49 -4.60
CA MET A 33 12.24 8.73 -3.66
C MET A 33 12.83 9.13 -2.33
N LYS A 34 12.39 10.25 -1.77
CA LYS A 34 12.89 10.73 -0.49
C LYS A 34 11.99 10.33 0.66
N ASP A 35 10.68 10.51 0.51
CA ASP A 35 9.74 10.24 1.58
C ASP A 35 8.37 9.93 1.01
N ARG A 36 7.72 8.91 1.55
CA ARG A 36 6.35 8.57 1.20
C ARG A 36 5.64 8.09 2.44
N ASN A 37 4.53 8.74 2.75
CA ASN A 37 3.72 8.38 3.90
C ASN A 37 2.35 7.93 3.39
N VAL A 38 2.07 6.65 3.54
CA VAL A 38 0.79 6.08 3.09
C VAL A 38 -0.29 6.44 4.09
N PHE A 39 -1.39 7.00 3.58
CA PHE A 39 -2.52 7.37 4.39
C PHE A 39 -3.47 6.18 4.59
N PHE A 40 -3.90 5.58 3.50
CA PHE A 40 -4.76 4.39 3.56
C PHE A 40 -4.71 3.67 2.23
N TYR A 41 -5.36 2.50 2.19
CA TYR A 41 -5.51 1.72 0.96
C TYR A 41 -6.98 1.68 0.57
N MET A 42 -7.25 1.41 -0.70
CA MET A 42 -8.60 1.31 -1.19
C MET A 42 -8.69 0.13 -2.15
N CYS A 43 -9.72 -0.67 -2.00
CA CYS A 43 -9.96 -1.80 -2.89
C CYS A 43 -10.36 -1.32 -4.27
N CYS A 44 -9.71 -1.83 -5.32
CA CYS A 44 -10.04 -1.44 -6.69
C CYS A 44 -11.36 -2.03 -7.18
N GLU A 45 -11.87 -3.07 -6.51
CA GLU A 45 -13.08 -3.74 -6.96
C GLU A 45 -14.34 -3.20 -6.29
N CYS A 46 -14.30 -2.97 -4.98
CA CYS A 46 -15.48 -2.53 -4.25
C CYS A 46 -15.35 -1.13 -3.64
N ASP A 47 -14.22 -0.47 -3.85
CA ASP A 47 -13.92 0.89 -3.37
C ASP A 47 -13.94 1.02 -1.84
N ARG A 48 -13.78 -0.10 -1.13
CA ARG A 48 -13.72 -0.05 0.32
C ARG A 48 -12.41 0.58 0.77
N GLU A 49 -12.49 1.49 1.72
CA GLU A 49 -11.31 2.09 2.34
C GLU A 49 -10.75 1.15 3.40
N ILE A 50 -9.44 0.93 3.36
CA ILE A 50 -8.75 -0.01 4.24
C ILE A 50 -7.64 0.75 4.92
N SER A 51 -7.61 0.73 6.26
CA SER A 51 -6.56 1.43 7.00
C SER A 51 -5.20 0.80 6.73
N TYR A 52 -4.15 1.58 6.91
CA TYR A 52 -2.78 1.09 6.79
C TYR A 52 -2.56 -0.11 7.70
N GLU A 53 -3.01 -0.01 8.93
CA GLU A 53 -2.80 -1.07 9.91
C GLU A 53 -3.54 -2.35 9.53
N GLU A 54 -4.78 -2.23 9.09
CA GLU A 54 -5.57 -3.39 8.67
C GLU A 54 -4.89 -4.10 7.50
N PHE A 55 -4.45 -3.35 6.51
CA PHE A 55 -3.81 -3.92 5.32
C PHE A 55 -2.55 -4.70 5.68
N TRP A 56 -1.65 -4.07 6.42
CA TRP A 56 -0.38 -4.69 6.75
C TRP A 56 -0.50 -5.78 7.81
N SER A 57 -1.49 -5.70 8.69
CA SER A 57 -1.76 -6.77 9.64
C SER A 57 -2.18 -8.05 8.93
N GLY A 58 -2.98 -7.93 7.88
CA GLY A 58 -3.37 -9.09 7.08
C GLY A 58 -2.18 -9.74 6.41
N VAL A 59 -1.30 -8.93 5.83
CA VAL A 59 -0.08 -9.46 5.20
C VAL A 59 0.85 -10.09 6.22
N ALA A 60 1.07 -9.40 7.34
CA ALA A 60 1.99 -9.87 8.38
C ALA A 60 1.52 -11.16 9.05
N THR A 61 0.21 -11.28 9.27
CA THR A 61 -0.35 -12.48 9.86
C THR A 61 -0.09 -13.70 9.00
N GLN A 62 -0.28 -13.57 7.69
CA GLN A 62 0.00 -14.66 6.77
C GLN A 62 1.48 -14.98 6.74
N THR A 63 2.33 -13.97 6.76
CA THR A 63 3.77 -14.15 6.78
C THR A 63 4.21 -14.88 8.05
N ALA A 64 3.66 -14.51 9.19
CA ALA A 64 3.99 -15.15 10.46
C ALA A 64 3.60 -16.62 10.47
N GLN A 65 2.45 -16.95 9.90
CA GLN A 65 2.01 -18.35 9.80
C GLN A 65 2.96 -19.15 8.93
N ASN A 66 3.45 -18.56 7.86
CA ASN A 66 4.38 -19.25 6.97
C ASN A 66 5.77 -19.41 7.57
N ALA A 67 6.16 -18.56 8.49
CA ALA A 67 7.47 -18.61 9.10
C ALA A 67 7.57 -19.76 10.12
N GLN A 68 6.47 -20.34 10.47
CA GLN A 68 6.45 -21.47 11.39
C GLN A 68 6.44 -22.78 10.62
#